data_93eb499b44ed1f74988057c99068fe9b
#
_entry.id   93eb499b44ed1f74988057c99068fe9b
#
_cell.length_a   1.000
_cell.length_b   1.000
_cell.length_c   1.000
_cell.angle_alpha   90.00
_cell.angle_beta   90.00
_cell.angle_gamma   90.00
#
_symmetry.space_group_name_H-M   'P 1'
#
loop_
_entity.id
_entity.type
_entity.pdbx_description
1 polymer ?
#
loop_
_entity_poly.entity_id
_entity_poly.type
_entity_poly.pdbx_seq_one_letter_code
_entity_poly.pdbx_strand_id
1 'polypeptide(L)'
;GGMGAMIALGVRFLDADGRELSGIGVDLEKVVDIDTSGLHPAVKDATFTVMCDVTNPLTGLDGATYTFGKQKGGTSEILDQLEAGMKNYAFVIREKLGKDAEHIAGAGAAGGLGAALCVFLQATLKSGIETVLDLINFDELLENVDLCVTGEGRIDWQSAFGKVPSGVGLRCKKKGVPA
;
A
#
# COMPACT_ATOMS: atom_id res chain seq x y z
N GLY A 1 -5.05 -7.70 4.95
CA GLY A 1 -4.85 -6.64 5.94
C GLY A 1 -3.40 -6.43 6.39
N GLY A 2 -2.46 -7.27 5.92
CA GLY A 2 -1.05 -7.14 6.32
C GLY A 2 -0.72 -7.67 7.73
N MET A 3 -1.70 -8.24 8.45
CA MET A 3 -1.49 -8.76 9.82
C MET A 3 -0.30 -9.71 9.92
N GLY A 4 -0.19 -10.71 9.02
CA GLY A 4 0.90 -11.69 9.06
C GLY A 4 2.30 -11.06 8.98
N ALA A 5 2.48 -10.01 8.17
CA ALA A 5 3.75 -9.29 8.11
C ALA A 5 4.05 -8.55 9.42
N MET A 6 3.02 -7.95 10.03
CA MET A 6 3.19 -7.25 11.32
C MET A 6 3.42 -8.23 12.47
N ILE A 7 2.79 -9.40 12.46
CA ILE A 7 3.07 -10.48 13.43
C ILE A 7 4.53 -10.92 13.34
N ALA A 8 5.06 -11.10 12.12
CA ALA A 8 6.47 -11.43 11.92
C ALA A 8 7.43 -10.35 12.45
N LEU A 9 6.97 -9.11 12.56
CA LEU A 9 7.72 -8.00 13.15
C LEU A 9 7.45 -7.80 14.66
N GLY A 10 6.65 -8.68 15.28
CA GLY A 10 6.42 -8.67 16.72
C GLY A 10 5.14 -7.94 17.18
N VAL A 11 4.26 -7.54 16.26
CA VAL A 11 2.92 -7.02 16.61
C VAL A 11 2.01 -8.19 16.97
N ARG A 12 1.19 -8.05 18.01
CA ARG A 12 0.18 -9.03 18.39
C ARG A 12 -1.23 -8.46 18.13
N PHE A 13 -2.07 -9.26 17.50
CA PHE A 13 -3.49 -8.96 17.29
C PHE A 13 -4.30 -9.91 18.16
N LEU A 14 -5.18 -9.36 18.98
CA LEU A 14 -5.88 -10.11 20.00
C LEU A 14 -7.38 -10.16 19.73
N ASP A 15 -8.00 -11.30 20.03
CA ASP A 15 -9.45 -11.48 20.04
C ASP A 15 -10.07 -11.02 21.38
N ALA A 16 -11.40 -11.18 21.49
CA ALA A 16 -12.18 -10.79 22.69
C ALA A 16 -11.78 -11.58 23.96
N ASP A 17 -11.19 -12.76 23.83
CA ASP A 17 -10.70 -13.59 24.92
C ASP A 17 -9.22 -13.26 25.27
N GLY A 18 -8.60 -12.32 24.57
CA GLY A 18 -7.19 -11.96 24.71
C GLY A 18 -6.22 -12.97 24.06
N ARG A 19 -6.71 -13.84 23.17
CA ARG A 19 -5.88 -14.81 22.45
C ARG A 19 -5.28 -14.18 21.22
N GLU A 20 -4.04 -14.55 20.91
CA GLU A 20 -3.36 -14.11 19.70
C GLU A 20 -3.98 -14.72 18.43
N LEU A 21 -4.22 -13.88 17.46
CA LEU A 21 -4.74 -14.25 16.14
C LEU A 21 -3.59 -14.62 15.20
N SER A 22 -3.86 -15.55 14.27
CA SER A 22 -2.84 -16.06 13.34
C SER A 22 -2.52 -15.12 12.17
N GLY A 23 -3.39 -14.14 11.92
CA GLY A 23 -3.21 -13.15 10.86
C GLY A 23 -3.73 -13.56 9.48
N ILE A 24 -4.58 -14.57 9.41
CA ILE A 24 -5.31 -14.94 8.19
C ILE A 24 -6.53 -14.04 7.96
N GLY A 25 -7.12 -14.09 6.76
CA GLY A 25 -8.23 -13.20 6.38
C GLY A 25 -9.43 -13.24 7.32
N VAL A 26 -9.84 -14.41 7.78
CA VAL A 26 -10.97 -14.57 8.70
C VAL A 26 -10.69 -14.05 10.12
N ASP A 27 -9.46 -13.78 10.47
CA ASP A 27 -9.11 -13.20 11.77
C ASP A 27 -9.37 -11.69 11.83
N LEU A 28 -9.48 -11.02 10.70
CA LEU A 28 -9.71 -9.58 10.62
C LEU A 28 -10.99 -9.14 11.37
N GLU A 29 -12.05 -9.94 11.29
CA GLU A 29 -13.31 -9.68 11.97
C GLU A 29 -13.24 -9.88 13.50
N LYS A 30 -12.23 -10.64 13.98
CA LYS A 30 -12.06 -11.00 15.38
C LYS A 30 -11.14 -10.06 16.14
N VAL A 31 -10.42 -9.20 15.44
CA VAL A 31 -9.49 -8.27 16.09
C VAL A 31 -10.26 -7.30 16.99
N VAL A 32 -9.90 -7.24 18.26
CA VAL A 32 -10.43 -6.27 19.23
C VAL A 32 -9.34 -5.45 19.88
N ASP A 33 -8.08 -5.93 19.84
CA ASP A 33 -6.94 -5.20 20.38
C ASP A 33 -5.68 -5.43 19.58
N ILE A 34 -4.75 -4.46 19.64
CA ILE A 34 -3.48 -4.47 18.92
C ILE A 34 -2.38 -4.06 19.89
N ASP A 35 -1.46 -4.98 20.14
CA ASP A 35 -0.28 -4.72 20.97
C ASP A 35 0.97 -4.58 20.08
N THR A 36 1.51 -3.38 20.07
CA THR A 36 2.73 -3.04 19.32
C THR A 36 3.99 -3.03 20.18
N SER A 37 3.89 -3.41 21.46
CA SER A 37 5.03 -3.36 22.40
C SER A 37 6.19 -4.27 21.98
N GLY A 38 5.87 -5.37 21.28
CA GLY A 38 6.86 -6.31 20.74
C GLY A 38 7.42 -5.95 19.36
N LEU A 39 7.01 -4.81 18.77
CA LEU A 39 7.50 -4.42 17.44
C LEU A 39 9.03 -4.32 17.44
N HIS A 40 9.66 -4.97 16.46
CA HIS A 40 11.12 -5.07 16.37
C HIS A 40 11.78 -3.68 16.46
N PRO A 41 12.76 -3.49 17.37
CA PRO A 41 13.30 -2.16 17.67
C PRO A 41 13.94 -1.46 16.46
N ALA A 42 14.53 -2.20 15.52
CA ALA A 42 15.12 -1.63 14.31
C ALA A 42 14.10 -0.90 13.41
N VAL A 43 12.79 -1.13 13.60
CA VAL A 43 11.76 -0.39 12.86
C VAL A 43 11.81 1.10 13.15
N LYS A 44 12.22 1.49 14.35
CA LYS A 44 12.30 2.92 14.75
C LYS A 44 13.42 3.67 14.03
N ASP A 45 14.48 2.95 13.65
CA ASP A 45 15.67 3.53 13.01
C ASP A 45 15.66 3.35 11.50
N ALA A 46 14.64 2.69 10.93
CA ALA A 46 14.50 2.43 9.52
C ALA A 46 13.49 3.37 8.85
N THR A 47 13.78 3.78 7.63
CA THR A 47 12.85 4.48 6.76
C THR A 47 12.28 3.52 5.74
N PHE A 48 10.96 3.47 5.64
CA PHE A 48 10.27 2.56 4.73
C PHE A 48 9.64 3.36 3.58
N THR A 49 10.04 3.02 2.36
CA THR A 49 9.41 3.51 1.13
C THR A 49 8.83 2.32 0.39
N VAL A 50 7.57 2.40 0.03
CA VAL A 50 6.84 1.33 -0.66
C VAL A 50 6.47 1.81 -2.05
N MET A 51 6.93 1.11 -3.07
CA MET A 51 6.49 1.34 -4.44
C MET A 51 5.08 0.80 -4.62
N CYS A 52 4.14 1.70 -4.92
CA CYS A 52 2.72 1.36 -5.04
C CYS A 52 2.11 2.13 -6.21
N ASP A 53 1.68 1.40 -7.24
CA ASP A 53 1.08 1.98 -8.45
C ASP A 53 -0.46 1.90 -8.46
N VAL A 54 -1.07 1.52 -7.33
CA VAL A 54 -2.51 1.53 -7.14
C VAL A 54 -2.91 2.56 -6.09
N THR A 55 -4.08 3.16 -6.27
CA THR A 55 -4.63 4.18 -5.36
C THR A 55 -5.81 3.67 -4.53
N ASN A 56 -6.16 2.39 -4.69
CA ASN A 56 -7.29 1.79 -4.00
C ASN A 56 -7.20 1.98 -2.49
N PRO A 57 -8.28 2.43 -1.83
CA PRO A 57 -8.35 2.50 -0.37
C PRO A 57 -8.36 1.10 0.25
N LEU A 58 -8.32 1.02 1.57
CA LEU A 58 -8.35 -0.27 2.27
C LEU A 58 -9.71 -0.95 2.13
N THR A 59 -10.79 -0.21 2.31
CA THR A 59 -12.17 -0.69 2.36
C THR A 59 -13.05 -0.02 1.30
N GLY A 60 -14.29 -0.49 1.17
CA GLY A 60 -15.27 0.03 0.22
C GLY A 60 -15.27 -0.71 -1.11
N LEU A 61 -16.13 -0.27 -2.04
CA LEU A 61 -16.31 -0.93 -3.35
C LEU A 61 -15.02 -0.94 -4.18
N ASP A 62 -14.23 0.12 -4.07
CA ASP A 62 -12.93 0.26 -4.73
C ASP A 62 -11.77 -0.21 -3.83
N GLY A 63 -12.08 -0.78 -2.67
CA GLY A 63 -11.11 -1.23 -1.67
C GLY A 63 -10.41 -2.54 -2.05
N ALA A 64 -9.51 -2.97 -1.16
CA ALA A 64 -8.68 -4.16 -1.35
C ALA A 64 -9.49 -5.42 -1.65
N THR A 65 -10.59 -5.61 -0.90
CA THR A 65 -11.38 -6.84 -0.93
C THR A 65 -12.09 -7.03 -2.26
N TYR A 66 -12.90 -6.08 -2.68
CA TYR A 66 -13.71 -6.21 -3.89
C TYR A 66 -12.89 -6.06 -5.17
N THR A 67 -11.87 -5.20 -5.17
CA THR A 67 -11.02 -5.00 -6.35
C THR A 67 -10.16 -6.23 -6.64
N PHE A 68 -9.56 -6.84 -5.62
CA PHE A 68 -8.53 -7.86 -5.82
C PHE A 68 -8.95 -9.26 -5.34
N GLY A 69 -10.03 -9.39 -4.58
CA GLY A 69 -10.41 -10.66 -3.98
C GLY A 69 -11.01 -11.66 -4.96
N LYS A 70 -11.80 -11.19 -5.92
CA LYS A 70 -12.47 -12.05 -6.92
C LYS A 70 -11.46 -12.84 -7.75
N GLN A 71 -10.39 -12.21 -8.23
CA GLN A 71 -9.34 -12.87 -9.01
C GLN A 71 -8.54 -13.90 -8.21
N LYS A 72 -8.65 -13.85 -6.87
CA LYS A 72 -8.03 -14.81 -5.94
C LYS A 72 -8.98 -15.93 -5.52
N GLY A 73 -10.15 -16.04 -6.18
CA GLY A 73 -11.12 -17.11 -5.94
C GLY A 73 -12.18 -16.79 -4.89
N GLY A 74 -12.31 -15.53 -4.45
CA GLY A 74 -13.36 -15.13 -3.51
C GLY A 74 -14.75 -15.19 -4.16
N THR A 75 -15.71 -15.89 -3.50
CA THR A 75 -17.14 -15.79 -3.82
C THR A 75 -17.71 -14.50 -3.22
N SER A 76 -18.91 -14.10 -3.62
CA SER A 76 -19.55 -12.88 -3.08
C SER A 76 -19.64 -12.93 -1.56
N GLU A 77 -20.04 -14.05 -0.99
CA GLU A 77 -20.18 -14.25 0.46
C GLU A 77 -18.84 -14.12 1.19
N ILE A 78 -17.79 -14.71 0.61
CA ILE A 78 -16.43 -14.60 1.17
C ILE A 78 -15.93 -13.17 1.10
N LEU A 79 -16.20 -12.46 0.00
CA LEU A 79 -15.78 -11.07 -0.15
C LEU A 79 -16.51 -10.16 0.84
N ASP A 80 -17.81 -10.37 1.05
CA ASP A 80 -18.59 -9.60 2.02
C ASP A 80 -18.09 -9.82 3.46
N GLN A 81 -17.77 -11.07 3.81
CA GLN A 81 -17.16 -11.39 5.10
C GLN A 81 -15.78 -10.74 5.28
N LEU A 82 -14.93 -10.85 4.26
CA LEU A 82 -13.59 -10.24 4.31
C LEU A 82 -13.66 -8.71 4.37
N GLU A 83 -14.62 -8.10 3.68
CA GLU A 83 -14.83 -6.65 3.73
C GLU A 83 -15.30 -6.20 5.12
N ALA A 84 -16.23 -6.94 5.73
CA ALA A 84 -16.65 -6.67 7.11
C ALA A 84 -15.46 -6.78 8.08
N GLY A 85 -14.64 -7.80 7.93
CA GLY A 85 -13.42 -7.96 8.71
C GLY A 85 -12.42 -6.84 8.48
N MET A 86 -12.24 -6.39 7.23
CA MET A 86 -11.32 -5.29 6.91
C MET A 86 -11.78 -3.97 7.52
N LYS A 87 -13.09 -3.70 7.53
CA LYS A 87 -13.67 -2.53 8.21
C LYS A 87 -13.48 -2.59 9.72
N ASN A 88 -13.72 -3.76 10.33
CA ASN A 88 -13.43 -3.95 11.75
C ASN A 88 -11.95 -3.69 12.06
N TYR A 89 -11.05 -4.23 11.27
CA TYR A 89 -9.61 -4.04 11.43
C TYR A 89 -9.21 -2.56 11.33
N ALA A 90 -9.71 -1.85 10.33
CA ALA A 90 -9.48 -0.41 10.18
C ALA A 90 -10.02 0.39 11.39
N PHE A 91 -11.22 0.01 11.87
CA PHE A 91 -11.82 0.60 13.08
C PHE A 91 -10.94 0.39 14.31
N VAL A 92 -10.47 -0.84 14.55
CA VAL A 92 -9.61 -1.15 15.72
C VAL A 92 -8.27 -0.42 15.62
N ILE A 93 -7.66 -0.34 14.44
CA ILE A 93 -6.46 0.48 14.23
C ILE A 93 -6.69 1.92 14.67
N ARG A 94 -7.81 2.51 14.26
CA ARG A 94 -8.13 3.90 14.62
C ARG A 94 -8.33 4.08 16.13
N GLU A 95 -9.11 3.18 16.75
CA GLU A 95 -9.40 3.26 18.18
C GLU A 95 -8.17 3.00 19.07
N LYS A 96 -7.32 2.05 18.68
CA LYS A 96 -6.18 1.63 19.51
C LYS A 96 -4.88 2.40 19.22
N LEU A 97 -4.66 2.78 17.98
CA LEU A 97 -3.42 3.41 17.55
C LEU A 97 -3.60 4.89 17.14
N GLY A 98 -4.84 5.40 17.08
CA GLY A 98 -5.14 6.76 16.65
C GLY A 98 -4.75 7.05 15.20
N LYS A 99 -4.66 6.03 14.35
CA LYS A 99 -4.21 6.14 12.95
C LYS A 99 -5.34 5.77 11.98
N ASP A 100 -5.45 6.53 10.90
CA ASP A 100 -6.36 6.19 9.81
C ASP A 100 -5.66 5.21 8.87
N ALA A 101 -6.22 4.01 8.72
CA ALA A 101 -5.79 3.01 7.76
C ALA A 101 -6.70 2.96 6.52
N GLU A 102 -7.88 3.53 6.61
CA GLU A 102 -8.97 3.34 5.65
C GLU A 102 -8.82 4.23 4.42
N HIS A 103 -8.46 5.52 4.63
CA HIS A 103 -8.48 6.56 3.60
C HIS A 103 -7.12 6.84 2.95
N ILE A 104 -6.09 6.07 3.29
CA ILE A 104 -4.78 6.25 2.66
C ILE A 104 -4.85 5.75 1.21
N ALA A 105 -4.54 6.59 0.24
CA ALA A 105 -4.43 6.19 -1.15
C ALA A 105 -3.35 5.11 -1.30
N GLY A 106 -3.72 3.94 -1.87
CA GLY A 106 -2.84 2.78 -1.95
C GLY A 106 -2.86 1.85 -0.74
N ALA A 107 -3.64 2.15 0.31
CA ALA A 107 -3.80 1.28 1.48
C ALA A 107 -4.27 -0.12 1.11
N GLY A 108 -5.11 -0.25 0.08
CA GLY A 108 -5.61 -1.53 -0.44
C GLY A 108 -4.57 -2.37 -1.19
N ALA A 109 -3.42 -1.82 -1.50
CA ALA A 109 -2.37 -2.53 -2.22
C ALA A 109 -2.01 -3.86 -1.53
N ALA A 110 -1.84 -4.90 -2.34
CA ALA A 110 -1.50 -6.26 -1.87
C ALA A 110 -2.46 -6.77 -0.76
N GLY A 111 -3.77 -6.47 -0.90
CA GLY A 111 -4.78 -6.94 0.05
C GLY A 111 -4.72 -6.26 1.42
N GLY A 112 -4.34 -4.99 1.46
CA GLY A 112 -4.24 -4.19 2.67
C GLY A 112 -2.84 -4.19 3.33
N LEU A 113 -1.83 -4.80 2.68
CA LEU A 113 -0.45 -4.69 3.15
C LEU A 113 0.01 -3.23 3.13
N GLY A 114 -0.42 -2.44 2.11
CA GLY A 114 -0.14 -1.01 2.02
C GLY A 114 -0.55 -0.25 3.29
N ALA A 115 -1.78 -0.48 3.78
CA ALA A 115 -2.26 0.10 5.04
C ALA A 115 -1.37 -0.29 6.22
N ALA A 116 -1.07 -1.59 6.38
CA ALA A 116 -0.26 -2.06 7.50
C ALA A 116 1.14 -1.42 7.51
N LEU A 117 1.80 -1.33 6.36
CA LEU A 117 3.11 -0.70 6.25
C LEU A 117 3.07 0.79 6.61
N CYS A 118 2.03 1.52 6.17
CA CYS A 118 1.86 2.92 6.55
C CYS A 118 1.59 3.09 8.05
N VAL A 119 0.70 2.27 8.61
CA VAL A 119 0.26 2.38 10.01
C VAL A 119 1.37 1.97 10.99
N PHE A 120 1.94 0.80 10.81
CA PHE A 120 2.87 0.22 11.79
C PHE A 120 4.32 0.65 11.57
N LEU A 121 4.74 0.80 10.31
CA LEU A 121 6.12 1.15 9.97
C LEU A 121 6.30 2.60 9.53
N GLN A 122 5.23 3.39 9.52
CA GLN A 122 5.23 4.77 9.03
C GLN A 122 5.75 4.89 7.60
N ALA A 123 5.49 3.86 6.78
CA ALA A 123 5.97 3.82 5.40
C ALA A 123 5.33 4.91 4.55
N THR A 124 6.11 5.45 3.62
CA THR A 124 5.63 6.35 2.59
C THR A 124 5.33 5.56 1.32
N LEU A 125 4.11 5.66 0.81
CA LEU A 125 3.76 5.10 -0.49
C LEU A 125 4.22 6.07 -1.59
N LYS A 126 4.95 5.56 -2.56
CA LYS A 126 5.40 6.31 -3.75
C LYS A 126 5.08 5.53 -5.01
N SER A 127 4.81 6.25 -6.10
CA SER A 127 4.73 5.62 -7.42
C SER A 127 6.04 4.91 -7.77
N GLY A 128 5.94 3.75 -8.39
CA GLY A 128 7.10 2.96 -8.80
C GLY A 128 8.01 3.74 -9.75
N ILE A 129 7.44 4.41 -10.75
CA ILE A 129 8.22 5.21 -11.70
C ILE A 129 8.92 6.39 -11.02
N GLU A 130 8.24 7.14 -10.16
CA GLU A 130 8.86 8.26 -9.44
C GLU A 130 10.02 7.78 -8.55
N THR A 131 9.83 6.65 -7.88
CA THR A 131 10.88 6.05 -7.04
C THR A 131 12.11 5.65 -7.87
N VAL A 132 11.89 5.03 -9.04
CA VAL A 132 13.00 4.64 -9.92
C VAL A 132 13.72 5.87 -10.46
N LEU A 133 12.98 6.89 -10.92
CA LEU A 133 13.57 8.12 -11.43
C LEU A 133 14.39 8.86 -10.35
N ASP A 134 13.91 8.87 -9.10
CA ASP A 134 14.67 9.44 -7.97
C ASP A 134 15.95 8.64 -7.70
N LEU A 135 15.88 7.30 -7.68
CA LEU A 135 17.03 6.42 -7.41
C LEU A 135 18.16 6.56 -8.44
N ILE A 136 17.82 6.82 -9.71
CA ILE A 136 18.83 7.00 -10.77
C ILE A 136 19.26 8.45 -10.94
N ASN A 137 18.78 9.37 -10.07
CA ASN A 137 18.99 10.82 -10.21
C ASN A 137 18.61 11.33 -11.61
N PHE A 138 17.44 10.92 -12.10
CA PHE A 138 17.02 11.18 -13.49
C PHE A 138 17.02 12.66 -13.84
N ASP A 139 16.69 13.54 -12.90
CA ASP A 139 16.69 14.99 -13.12
C ASP A 139 18.09 15.55 -13.43
N GLU A 140 19.15 14.93 -12.90
CA GLU A 140 20.55 15.26 -13.23
C GLU A 140 20.94 14.71 -14.59
N LEU A 141 20.44 13.51 -14.93
CA LEU A 141 20.69 12.89 -16.25
C LEU A 141 20.08 13.69 -17.41
N LEU A 142 19.07 14.53 -17.13
CA LEU A 142 18.45 15.40 -18.14
C LEU A 142 19.24 16.69 -18.39
N GLU A 143 20.32 16.94 -17.66
CA GLU A 143 21.16 18.13 -17.89
C GLU A 143 21.89 18.00 -19.23
N ASN A 144 21.80 19.02 -20.09
CA ASN A 144 22.38 19.07 -21.43
C ASN A 144 21.84 17.99 -22.41
N VAL A 145 20.58 17.54 -22.21
CA VAL A 145 19.86 16.63 -23.10
C VAL A 145 18.91 17.42 -23.99
N ASP A 146 18.98 17.18 -25.29
CA ASP A 146 18.11 17.83 -26.28
C ASP A 146 16.79 17.09 -26.48
N LEU A 147 16.77 15.78 -26.26
CA LEU A 147 15.61 14.92 -26.45
C LEU A 147 15.71 13.68 -25.56
N CYS A 148 14.62 13.35 -24.90
CA CYS A 148 14.47 12.08 -24.16
C CYS A 148 13.52 11.16 -24.91
N VAL A 149 13.90 9.89 -25.06
CA VAL A 149 13.04 8.86 -25.66
C VAL A 149 12.62 7.86 -24.59
N THR A 150 11.32 7.64 -24.47
CA THR A 150 10.75 6.68 -23.54
C THR A 150 9.74 5.77 -24.23
N GLY A 151 9.43 4.62 -23.64
CA GLY A 151 8.46 3.70 -24.21
C GLY A 151 8.07 2.60 -23.23
N GLU A 152 7.00 1.91 -23.59
CA GLU A 152 6.53 0.70 -22.90
C GLU A 152 5.90 -0.26 -23.90
N GLY A 153 5.62 -1.51 -23.48
CA GLY A 153 5.13 -2.55 -24.37
C GLY A 153 3.77 -2.24 -25.02
N ARG A 154 2.94 -1.42 -24.38
CA ARG A 154 1.66 -0.96 -24.90
C ARG A 154 1.34 0.43 -24.34
N ILE A 155 1.06 1.37 -25.23
CA ILE A 155 0.56 2.70 -24.85
C ILE A 155 -0.96 2.70 -24.98
N ASP A 156 -1.66 2.92 -23.87
CA ASP A 156 -3.12 3.07 -23.80
C ASP A 156 -3.48 4.18 -22.80
N TRP A 157 -4.79 4.33 -22.50
CA TRP A 157 -5.26 5.35 -21.57
C TRP A 157 -4.62 5.25 -20.17
N GLN A 158 -4.22 4.05 -19.73
CA GLN A 158 -3.54 3.85 -18.43
C GLN A 158 -2.12 4.40 -18.44
N SER A 159 -1.48 4.48 -19.59
CA SER A 159 -0.13 5.05 -19.72
C SER A 159 -0.08 6.53 -19.36
N ALA A 160 -1.22 7.23 -19.40
CA ALA A 160 -1.35 8.62 -18.95
C ALA A 160 -1.37 8.77 -17.41
N PHE A 161 -1.57 7.67 -16.67
CA PHE A 161 -1.77 7.69 -15.21
C PHE A 161 -0.65 6.97 -14.47
N GLY A 162 0.51 7.65 -14.30
CA GLY A 162 1.58 7.20 -13.40
C GLY A 162 2.43 6.04 -13.89
N LYS A 163 2.43 5.72 -15.18
CA LYS A 163 3.32 4.74 -15.79
C LYS A 163 4.60 5.37 -16.35
N VAL A 164 5.51 4.54 -16.86
CA VAL A 164 6.85 4.96 -17.29
C VAL A 164 6.82 6.16 -18.25
N PRO A 165 6.05 6.17 -19.38
CA PRO A 165 6.08 7.30 -20.28
C PRO A 165 5.57 8.61 -19.66
N SER A 166 4.53 8.55 -18.81
CA SER A 166 4.00 9.74 -18.18
C SER A 166 4.94 10.30 -17.10
N GLY A 167 5.55 9.42 -16.29
CA GLY A 167 6.52 9.82 -15.26
C GLY A 167 7.75 10.48 -15.88
N VAL A 168 8.34 9.84 -16.89
CA VAL A 168 9.46 10.38 -17.64
C VAL A 168 9.10 11.70 -18.30
N GLY A 169 7.98 11.77 -19.03
CA GLY A 169 7.52 12.98 -19.70
C GLY A 169 7.27 14.15 -18.75
N LEU A 170 6.73 13.89 -17.55
CA LEU A 170 6.55 14.93 -16.53
C LEU A 170 7.88 15.49 -16.01
N ARG A 171 8.88 14.63 -15.78
CA ARG A 171 10.22 15.06 -15.36
C ARG A 171 10.92 15.85 -16.48
N CYS A 172 10.86 15.35 -17.71
CA CYS A 172 11.38 16.06 -18.88
C CYS A 172 10.74 17.44 -19.04
N LYS A 173 9.41 17.51 -18.95
CA LYS A 173 8.68 18.79 -19.01
C LYS A 173 9.14 19.80 -17.94
N LYS A 174 9.37 19.33 -16.70
CA LYS A 174 9.88 20.18 -15.61
C LYS A 174 11.27 20.75 -15.92
N LYS A 175 12.10 20.00 -16.65
CA LYS A 175 13.45 20.40 -17.04
C LYS A 175 13.51 21.09 -18.41
N GLY A 176 12.39 21.24 -19.11
CA GLY A 176 12.34 21.86 -20.44
C GLY A 176 12.88 20.97 -21.57
N VAL A 177 13.02 19.66 -21.32
CA VAL A 177 13.49 18.69 -22.30
C VAL A 177 12.29 18.05 -23.02
N PRO A 178 12.25 18.03 -24.36
CA PRO A 178 11.25 17.27 -25.11
C PRO A 178 11.34 15.78 -24.81
N ALA A 179 10.16 15.06 -24.75
CA ALA A 179 10.10 13.62 -24.57
C ALA A 179 9.04 13.00 -25.49
#